data_e50a06b12fd8f485f631008fee918221
#
_entry.id   e50a06b12fd8f485f631008fee918221
#
_cell.length_a   1.000
_cell.length_b   1.000
_cell.length_c   1.000
_cell.angle_alpha   90.00
_cell.angle_beta   90.00
_cell.angle_gamma   90.00
#
_symmetry.space_group_name_H-M   'P 1'
#
loop_
_entity.id
_entity.type
_entity.pdbx_description
1 polymer ?
#
loop_
_entity_poly.entity_id
_entity_poly.type
_entity_poly.pdbx_seq_one_letter_code
_entity_poly.pdbx_strand_id
1 'polypeptide(L)'
;VRGQGSGTLTWLPAAGRVLRHGQALYETGNGSPVVLLYGGVPDWRALGLGTTGQDVTQLNHDLANLGYAARADITADGWDYYSWETAQAVQQLEEHLGVASPPGSLSLGQVVFEPGAIRVSDVTGALGGPASGPVLTATSDRHVVTIPLDASDQSQVKAGDKVTVTLPDGTTVPGLISSVGAVATTSQGQQEQGPTTTIPVQVKLADPEAAGTLDQAPVTVNITTASAMSTLAVPVSALLAQSPRGYDVEVAGRGSRRRWVPVQPGIFDDASGLVQVTGALRPGLRVVVASS
;
A
#
# COMPACT_ATOMS: atom_id res chain seq x y z
N VAL A 1 9.15 -14.96 -10.92
CA VAL A 1 9.90 -14.49 -12.11
C VAL A 1 10.24 -15.70 -13.00
N ARG A 2 9.88 -15.60 -14.26
CA ARG A 2 10.20 -16.62 -15.26
C ARG A 2 11.18 -16.03 -16.27
N GLY A 3 12.27 -16.74 -16.51
CA GLY A 3 13.20 -16.39 -17.57
C GLY A 3 12.59 -16.66 -18.95
N GLN A 4 12.73 -15.71 -19.86
CA GLN A 4 12.31 -15.81 -21.26
C GLN A 4 13.52 -15.86 -22.21
N GLY A 5 14.71 -15.62 -21.66
CA GLY A 5 15.96 -15.65 -22.41
C GLY A 5 16.44 -17.07 -22.69
N SER A 6 17.41 -17.16 -23.57
CA SER A 6 18.17 -18.39 -23.85
C SER A 6 19.49 -18.38 -23.08
N GLY A 7 20.06 -19.55 -22.86
CA GLY A 7 21.38 -19.70 -22.23
C GLY A 7 21.33 -20.39 -20.88
N THR A 8 22.42 -20.26 -20.15
CA THR A 8 22.66 -20.95 -18.89
C THR A 8 22.74 -19.94 -17.75
N LEU A 9 22.14 -20.22 -16.60
CA LEU A 9 22.22 -19.39 -15.41
C LEU A 9 23.64 -19.41 -14.83
N THR A 10 24.25 -18.23 -14.72
CA THR A 10 25.63 -18.08 -14.24
C THR A 10 25.72 -17.40 -12.88
N TRP A 11 24.71 -16.62 -12.51
CA TRP A 11 24.56 -16.07 -11.18
C TRP A 11 23.08 -15.99 -10.77
N LEU A 12 22.82 -16.21 -9.48
CA LEU A 12 21.47 -16.16 -8.88
C LEU A 12 21.52 -15.41 -7.54
N PRO A 13 20.51 -14.63 -7.20
CA PRO A 13 20.43 -13.95 -5.89
C PRO A 13 20.17 -14.96 -4.76
N ALA A 14 20.54 -14.60 -3.54
CA ALA A 14 20.14 -15.37 -2.37
C ALA A 14 18.66 -15.12 -2.01
N ALA A 15 17.99 -16.11 -1.45
CA ALA A 15 16.68 -15.94 -0.82
C ALA A 15 16.74 -14.86 0.29
N GLY A 16 15.70 -14.07 0.44
CA GLY A 16 15.63 -12.93 1.34
C GLY A 16 16.22 -11.62 0.79
N ARG A 17 16.98 -11.69 -0.32
CA ARG A 17 17.56 -10.48 -0.92
C ARG A 17 16.47 -9.58 -1.50
N VAL A 18 16.55 -8.28 -1.21
CA VAL A 18 15.73 -7.27 -1.86
C VAL A 18 16.44 -6.76 -3.10
N LEU A 19 15.73 -6.82 -4.21
CA LEU A 19 16.19 -6.32 -5.51
C LEU A 19 15.40 -5.07 -5.87
N ARG A 20 16.13 -4.04 -6.30
CA ARG A 20 15.59 -2.71 -6.59
C ARG A 20 15.75 -2.35 -8.07
N HIS A 21 15.17 -1.26 -8.44
CA HIS A 21 15.23 -0.65 -9.77
C HIS A 21 16.63 -0.62 -10.33
N GLY A 22 16.82 -1.11 -11.56
CA GLY A 22 18.09 -1.13 -12.26
C GLY A 22 19.09 -2.21 -11.82
N GLN A 23 18.74 -3.07 -10.84
CA GLN A 23 19.63 -4.14 -10.38
C GLN A 23 19.44 -5.42 -11.18
N ALA A 24 20.53 -6.22 -11.27
CA ALA A 24 20.45 -7.55 -11.85
C ALA A 24 19.61 -8.48 -10.99
N LEU A 25 18.65 -9.16 -11.61
CA LEU A 25 17.84 -10.24 -11.04
C LEU A 25 18.61 -11.54 -11.00
N TYR A 26 19.26 -11.89 -12.09
CA TYR A 26 20.14 -13.04 -12.29
C TYR A 26 21.03 -12.77 -13.52
N GLU A 27 22.01 -13.62 -13.74
CA GLU A 27 22.87 -13.50 -14.91
C GLU A 27 22.84 -14.78 -15.75
N THR A 28 23.07 -14.60 -17.05
CA THR A 28 23.04 -15.70 -18.03
C THR A 28 24.30 -15.70 -18.90
N GLY A 29 24.66 -16.85 -19.41
CA GLY A 29 25.76 -17.01 -20.36
C GLY A 29 27.10 -16.52 -19.79
N ASN A 30 27.72 -15.55 -20.41
CA ASN A 30 29.01 -14.97 -20.02
C ASN A 30 28.81 -13.72 -19.12
N GLY A 31 27.94 -13.80 -18.11
CA GLY A 31 27.70 -12.70 -17.17
C GLY A 31 26.75 -11.62 -17.72
N SER A 32 25.87 -11.97 -18.67
CA SER A 32 24.84 -11.04 -19.15
C SER A 32 23.75 -10.88 -18.12
N PRO A 33 23.55 -9.70 -17.52
CA PRO A 33 22.54 -9.49 -16.49
C PRO A 33 21.13 -9.43 -17.10
N VAL A 34 20.17 -9.99 -16.37
CA VAL A 34 18.75 -9.74 -16.57
C VAL A 34 18.33 -8.72 -15.53
N VAL A 35 17.79 -7.60 -15.97
CA VAL A 35 17.63 -6.38 -15.15
C VAL A 35 16.20 -6.24 -14.65
N LEU A 36 16.03 -5.86 -13.38
CA LEU A 36 14.75 -5.46 -12.80
C LEU A 36 14.47 -3.99 -13.16
N LEU A 37 13.42 -3.77 -13.92
CA LEU A 37 12.85 -2.46 -14.20
C LEU A 37 11.44 -2.36 -13.62
N TYR A 38 10.89 -1.14 -13.51
CA TYR A 38 9.58 -0.93 -12.92
C TYR A 38 8.53 -0.68 -14.00
N GLY A 39 7.50 -1.52 -14.01
CA GLY A 39 6.41 -1.41 -14.98
C GLY A 39 5.25 -2.33 -14.68
N GLY A 40 4.14 -2.09 -15.37
CA GLY A 40 2.94 -2.91 -15.28
C GLY A 40 2.73 -3.84 -16.48
N VAL A 41 3.53 -3.64 -17.55
CA VAL A 41 3.47 -4.46 -18.76
C VAL A 41 4.72 -5.35 -18.79
N PRO A 42 4.58 -6.68 -18.80
CA PRO A 42 5.73 -7.57 -18.88
C PRO A 42 6.46 -7.40 -20.24
N ASP A 43 7.74 -7.74 -20.27
CA ASP A 43 8.49 -7.86 -21.51
C ASP A 43 7.92 -9.01 -22.37
N TRP A 44 7.63 -8.75 -23.61
CA TRP A 44 7.03 -9.72 -24.51
C TRP A 44 7.68 -9.74 -25.91
N ARG A 45 8.61 -8.81 -26.16
CA ARG A 45 9.34 -8.66 -27.42
C ARG A 45 10.70 -8.00 -27.18
N ALA A 46 11.56 -8.08 -28.18
CA ALA A 46 12.77 -7.27 -28.21
C ALA A 46 12.44 -5.77 -28.41
N LEU A 47 13.23 -4.90 -27.77
CA LEU A 47 13.12 -3.44 -27.84
C LEU A 47 14.37 -2.85 -28.47
N GLY A 48 14.21 -1.97 -29.46
CA GLY A 48 15.30 -1.33 -30.18
C GLY A 48 14.81 -0.14 -30.99
N LEU A 49 15.71 0.52 -31.67
CA LEU A 49 15.45 1.73 -32.49
C LEU A 49 14.18 1.59 -33.34
N GLY A 50 13.29 2.59 -33.23
CA GLY A 50 12.05 2.64 -34.00
C GLY A 50 10.89 1.82 -33.36
N THR A 51 11.11 1.10 -32.30
CA THR A 51 10.04 0.39 -31.58
C THR A 51 9.12 1.41 -30.86
N THR A 52 7.81 1.17 -30.89
CA THR A 52 6.82 2.02 -30.21
C THR A 52 5.91 1.18 -29.34
N GLY A 53 5.44 1.76 -28.23
CA GLY A 53 4.41 1.14 -27.38
C GLY A 53 4.56 1.42 -25.88
N GLN A 54 3.66 0.85 -25.12
CA GLN A 54 3.61 1.03 -23.65
C GLN A 54 4.83 0.41 -22.95
N ASP A 55 5.39 -0.67 -23.49
CA ASP A 55 6.64 -1.28 -23.07
C ASP A 55 7.84 -0.34 -23.23
N VAL A 56 7.88 0.44 -24.32
CA VAL A 56 8.88 1.49 -24.52
C VAL A 56 8.64 2.66 -23.57
N THR A 57 7.37 3.03 -23.35
CA THR A 57 7.01 4.10 -22.41
C THR A 57 7.56 3.82 -21.01
N GLN A 58 7.34 2.62 -20.48
CA GLN A 58 7.85 2.27 -19.13
C GLN A 58 9.38 2.20 -19.11
N LEU A 59 10.02 1.65 -20.14
CA LEU A 59 11.49 1.65 -20.26
C LEU A 59 12.06 3.07 -20.23
N ASN A 60 11.51 3.98 -21.02
CA ASN A 60 11.97 5.38 -21.07
C ASN A 60 11.80 6.09 -19.71
N HIS A 61 10.69 5.85 -19.03
CA HIS A 61 10.50 6.37 -17.67
C HIS A 61 11.55 5.81 -16.70
N ASP A 62 11.88 4.54 -16.81
CA ASP A 62 12.86 3.89 -15.95
C ASP A 62 14.26 4.42 -16.19
N LEU A 63 14.67 4.54 -17.44
CA LEU A 63 15.98 5.10 -17.83
C LEU A 63 16.15 6.54 -17.33
N ALA A 64 15.10 7.36 -17.46
CA ALA A 64 15.10 8.72 -16.93
C ALA A 64 15.13 8.76 -15.39
N ASN A 65 14.41 7.87 -14.71
CA ASN A 65 14.39 7.79 -13.25
C ASN A 65 15.71 7.25 -12.67
N LEU A 66 16.39 6.38 -13.39
CA LEU A 66 17.73 5.86 -13.06
C LEU A 66 18.85 6.85 -13.41
N GLY A 67 18.55 7.91 -14.16
CA GLY A 67 19.50 8.96 -14.49
C GLY A 67 20.37 8.66 -15.71
N TYR A 68 20.02 7.66 -16.53
CA TYR A 68 20.75 7.33 -17.77
C TYR A 68 20.39 8.24 -18.93
N ALA A 69 19.26 8.96 -18.86
CA ALA A 69 18.90 9.98 -19.84
C ALA A 69 18.15 11.14 -19.17
N ALA A 70 18.30 12.35 -19.70
CA ALA A 70 17.47 13.46 -19.28
C ALA A 70 16.04 13.30 -19.83
N ARG A 71 15.04 13.66 -19.03
CA ARG A 71 13.63 13.58 -19.44
C ARG A 71 13.35 14.35 -20.72
N ALA A 72 13.98 15.52 -20.87
CA ALA A 72 13.80 16.38 -22.03
C ALA A 72 14.28 15.71 -23.34
N ASP A 73 15.34 14.94 -23.28
CA ASP A 73 15.90 14.27 -24.45
C ASP A 73 14.98 13.14 -24.91
N ILE A 74 14.53 12.29 -23.98
CA ILE A 74 13.59 11.19 -24.28
C ILE A 74 12.24 11.72 -24.78
N THR A 75 11.72 12.80 -24.21
CA THR A 75 10.40 13.34 -24.57
C THR A 75 10.38 14.06 -25.90
N ALA A 76 11.53 14.37 -26.49
CA ALA A 76 11.60 15.04 -27.80
C ALA A 76 10.88 14.23 -28.89
N ASP A 77 11.01 12.90 -28.86
CA ASP A 77 10.37 11.98 -29.81
C ASP A 77 9.12 11.26 -29.25
N GLY A 78 8.76 11.53 -27.99
CA GLY A 78 7.65 10.89 -27.28
C GLY A 78 8.10 9.76 -26.34
N TRP A 79 7.36 9.58 -25.24
CA TRP A 79 7.66 8.54 -24.27
C TRP A 79 7.50 7.12 -24.80
N ASP A 80 6.68 6.92 -25.80
CA ASP A 80 6.36 5.64 -26.40
C ASP A 80 7.24 5.25 -27.57
N TYR A 81 8.29 6.04 -27.88
CA TYR A 81 9.19 5.82 -28.99
C TYR A 81 10.60 5.46 -28.50
N TYR A 82 11.18 4.38 -29.04
CA TYR A 82 12.56 3.98 -28.78
C TYR A 82 13.49 4.77 -29.71
N SER A 83 13.95 5.91 -29.24
CA SER A 83 14.79 6.83 -29.96
C SER A 83 16.28 6.46 -29.89
N TRP A 84 17.14 7.27 -30.51
CA TRP A 84 18.59 7.17 -30.38
C TRP A 84 19.03 7.45 -28.93
N GLU A 85 18.40 8.38 -28.25
CA GLU A 85 18.64 8.74 -26.85
C GLU A 85 18.28 7.58 -25.93
N THR A 86 17.18 6.88 -26.22
CA THR A 86 16.82 5.65 -25.53
C THR A 86 17.91 4.57 -25.73
N ALA A 87 18.41 4.40 -26.97
CA ALA A 87 19.45 3.42 -27.23
C ALA A 87 20.75 3.74 -26.46
N GLN A 88 21.16 5.01 -26.42
CA GLN A 88 22.33 5.44 -25.64
C GLN A 88 22.11 5.22 -24.13
N ALA A 89 20.90 5.50 -23.59
CA ALA A 89 20.60 5.28 -22.20
C ALA A 89 20.60 3.79 -21.83
N VAL A 90 20.12 2.93 -22.72
CA VAL A 90 20.23 1.46 -22.56
C VAL A 90 21.69 1.02 -22.57
N GLN A 91 22.51 1.55 -23.47
CA GLN A 91 23.96 1.26 -23.47
C GLN A 91 24.61 1.61 -22.13
N GLN A 92 24.32 2.80 -21.59
CA GLN A 92 24.86 3.22 -20.29
C GLN A 92 24.40 2.31 -19.14
N LEU A 93 23.13 1.88 -19.14
CA LEU A 93 22.63 0.90 -18.17
C LEU A 93 23.39 -0.43 -18.30
N GLU A 94 23.55 -0.95 -19.50
CA GLU A 94 24.26 -2.21 -19.76
C GLU A 94 25.75 -2.11 -19.39
N GLU A 95 26.43 -0.99 -19.70
CA GLU A 95 27.81 -0.69 -19.28
C GLU A 95 27.95 -0.67 -17.76
N HIS A 96 27.01 -0.01 -17.07
CA HIS A 96 26.99 0.05 -15.60
C HIS A 96 26.87 -1.37 -14.99
N LEU A 97 26.16 -2.25 -15.65
CA LEU A 97 25.96 -3.64 -15.25
C LEU A 97 27.08 -4.58 -15.72
N GLY A 98 28.10 -4.07 -16.39
CA GLY A 98 29.30 -4.82 -16.78
C GLY A 98 29.20 -5.54 -18.10
N VAL A 99 28.23 -5.20 -18.98
CA VAL A 99 28.15 -5.75 -20.33
C VAL A 99 29.31 -5.20 -21.18
N ALA A 100 30.14 -6.07 -21.68
CA ALA A 100 31.39 -5.66 -22.35
C ALA A 100 31.20 -4.95 -23.71
N SER A 101 30.10 -5.19 -24.40
CA SER A 101 29.76 -4.59 -25.70
C SER A 101 28.26 -4.38 -25.80
N PRO A 102 27.74 -3.36 -25.12
CA PRO A 102 26.31 -3.13 -25.05
C PRO A 102 25.75 -2.72 -26.42
N PRO A 103 24.72 -3.43 -26.91
CA PRO A 103 24.17 -3.14 -28.25
C PRO A 103 23.25 -1.91 -28.26
N GLY A 104 22.84 -1.39 -27.11
CA GLY A 104 21.83 -0.33 -27.02
C GLY A 104 20.46 -0.78 -27.49
N SER A 105 20.16 -2.08 -27.32
CA SER A 105 18.87 -2.70 -27.59
C SER A 105 18.68 -3.85 -26.64
N LEU A 106 17.44 -4.14 -26.27
CA LEU A 106 17.09 -5.19 -25.31
C LEU A 106 16.47 -6.38 -26.04
N SER A 107 17.11 -7.53 -25.94
CA SER A 107 16.50 -8.78 -26.39
C SER A 107 15.42 -9.24 -25.41
N LEU A 108 14.47 -10.05 -25.89
CA LEU A 108 13.45 -10.65 -25.01
C LEU A 108 14.13 -11.43 -23.87
N GLY A 109 13.71 -11.12 -22.64
CA GLY A 109 14.22 -11.74 -21.42
C GLY A 109 15.50 -11.12 -20.85
N GLN A 110 15.98 -9.99 -21.38
CA GLN A 110 17.06 -9.20 -20.78
C GLN A 110 16.58 -8.23 -19.69
N VAL A 111 15.29 -7.93 -19.67
CA VAL A 111 14.65 -7.14 -18.63
C VAL A 111 13.44 -7.87 -18.07
N VAL A 112 13.10 -7.58 -16.82
CA VAL A 112 11.85 -8.01 -16.19
C VAL A 112 11.21 -6.79 -15.58
N PHE A 113 9.97 -6.51 -15.96
CA PHE A 113 9.21 -5.41 -15.39
C PHE A 113 8.34 -5.91 -14.23
N GLU A 114 8.50 -5.26 -13.07
CA GLU A 114 7.69 -5.50 -11.87
C GLU A 114 7.14 -4.16 -11.33
N PRO A 115 6.03 -4.13 -10.61
CA PRO A 115 5.46 -2.86 -10.12
C PRO A 115 6.32 -2.10 -9.10
N GLY A 116 7.42 -2.70 -8.64
CA GLY A 116 8.34 -2.10 -7.67
C GLY A 116 9.44 -3.05 -7.22
N ALA A 117 10.14 -2.69 -6.16
CA ALA A 117 11.14 -3.54 -5.55
C ALA A 117 10.54 -4.89 -5.11
N ILE A 118 11.33 -5.94 -5.24
CA ILE A 118 10.93 -7.30 -4.90
C ILE A 118 11.88 -7.91 -3.87
N ARG A 119 11.34 -8.77 -3.01
CA ARG A 119 12.10 -9.63 -2.12
C ARG A 119 12.08 -11.06 -2.66
N VAL A 120 13.25 -11.63 -2.89
CA VAL A 120 13.38 -13.02 -3.33
C VAL A 120 12.88 -13.94 -2.22
N SER A 121 11.79 -14.68 -2.46
CA SER A 121 11.26 -15.64 -1.49
C SER A 121 11.90 -17.02 -1.64
N ASP A 122 12.13 -17.45 -2.88
CA ASP A 122 12.79 -18.73 -3.17
C ASP A 122 13.48 -18.68 -4.53
N VAL A 123 14.54 -19.49 -4.69
CA VAL A 123 15.30 -19.60 -5.94
C VAL A 123 15.09 -21.02 -6.49
N THR A 124 14.32 -21.10 -7.55
CA THR A 124 13.96 -22.38 -8.21
C THR A 124 14.94 -22.76 -9.32
N GLY A 125 15.65 -21.77 -9.88
CA GLY A 125 16.72 -21.99 -10.85
C GLY A 125 17.98 -22.58 -10.20
N ALA A 126 18.77 -23.31 -10.95
CA ALA A 126 20.06 -23.82 -10.50
C ALA A 126 21.19 -23.24 -11.36
N LEU A 127 22.34 -22.92 -10.73
CA LEU A 127 23.55 -22.52 -11.49
C LEU A 127 23.95 -23.62 -12.48
N GLY A 128 24.22 -23.22 -13.71
CA GLY A 128 24.47 -24.15 -14.82
C GLY A 128 23.19 -24.71 -15.48
N GLY A 129 22.01 -24.40 -14.93
CA GLY A 129 20.74 -24.78 -15.50
C GLY A 129 20.26 -23.79 -16.59
N PRO A 130 19.14 -24.12 -17.27
CA PRO A 130 18.60 -23.26 -18.33
C PRO A 130 18.08 -21.93 -17.76
N ALA A 131 18.30 -20.85 -18.53
CA ALA A 131 17.78 -19.51 -18.19
C ALA A 131 16.30 -19.34 -18.55
N SER A 132 15.68 -20.32 -19.20
CA SER A 132 14.26 -20.32 -19.55
C SER A 132 13.41 -21.02 -18.47
N GLY A 133 12.20 -20.54 -18.25
CA GLY A 133 11.28 -21.13 -17.27
C GLY A 133 11.36 -20.50 -15.87
N PRO A 134 10.90 -21.17 -14.81
CA PRO A 134 10.93 -20.62 -13.45
C PRO A 134 12.38 -20.45 -12.98
N VAL A 135 12.75 -19.23 -12.54
CA VAL A 135 14.09 -18.91 -12.03
C VAL A 135 14.03 -18.59 -10.54
N LEU A 136 13.12 -17.75 -10.14
CA LEU A 136 12.91 -17.39 -8.73
C LEU A 136 11.45 -17.00 -8.48
N THR A 137 11.03 -17.11 -7.24
CA THR A 137 9.79 -16.52 -6.74
C THR A 137 10.12 -15.31 -5.89
N ALA A 138 9.27 -14.31 -5.96
CA ALA A 138 9.47 -13.07 -5.22
C ALA A 138 8.14 -12.51 -4.73
N THR A 139 8.20 -11.75 -3.65
CA THR A 139 7.11 -10.93 -3.12
C THR A 139 7.44 -9.47 -3.32
N SER A 140 6.43 -8.60 -3.28
CA SER A 140 6.66 -7.16 -3.23
C SER A 140 7.45 -6.82 -1.96
N ASP A 141 8.42 -5.89 -2.06
CA ASP A 141 9.10 -5.33 -0.87
C ASP A 141 8.24 -4.29 -0.13
N ARG A 142 7.03 -4.04 -0.62
CA ARG A 142 6.08 -3.14 0.06
C ARG A 142 5.30 -3.90 1.10
N HIS A 143 5.42 -3.47 2.35
CA HIS A 143 4.57 -3.97 3.41
C HIS A 143 3.14 -3.43 3.22
N VAL A 144 2.20 -4.34 3.05
CA VAL A 144 0.77 -4.04 2.96
C VAL A 144 0.09 -4.79 4.08
N VAL A 145 -0.62 -4.07 4.93
CA VAL A 145 -1.46 -4.70 5.95
C VAL A 145 -2.81 -5.00 5.32
N THR A 146 -3.18 -6.28 5.29
CA THR A 146 -4.51 -6.69 4.82
C THR A 146 -5.34 -7.15 6.01
N ILE A 147 -6.49 -6.53 6.21
CA ILE A 147 -7.43 -6.89 7.28
C ILE A 147 -8.73 -7.45 6.69
N PRO A 148 -9.27 -8.53 7.27
CA PRO A 148 -10.61 -8.99 6.96
C PRO A 148 -11.62 -8.10 7.71
N LEU A 149 -12.34 -7.24 7.00
CA LEU A 149 -13.44 -6.44 7.53
C LEU A 149 -14.73 -7.21 7.37
N ASP A 150 -15.60 -7.21 8.40
CA ASP A 150 -16.94 -7.77 8.25
C ASP A 150 -17.70 -7.05 7.12
N ALA A 151 -18.39 -7.81 6.27
CA ALA A 151 -19.11 -7.25 5.14
C ALA A 151 -20.22 -6.28 5.56
N SER A 152 -20.78 -6.43 6.78
CA SER A 152 -21.79 -5.51 7.33
C SER A 152 -21.24 -4.10 7.58
N ASP A 153 -19.93 -3.97 7.83
CA ASP A 153 -19.26 -2.71 8.15
C ASP A 153 -18.66 -2.01 6.90
N GLN A 154 -18.83 -2.62 5.73
CA GLN A 154 -18.28 -2.09 4.46
C GLN A 154 -18.66 -0.63 4.20
N SER A 155 -19.89 -0.25 4.55
CA SER A 155 -20.40 1.12 4.31
C SER A 155 -19.75 2.18 5.20
N GLN A 156 -19.13 1.79 6.31
CA GLN A 156 -18.50 2.69 7.27
C GLN A 156 -17.04 2.98 6.94
N VAL A 157 -16.44 2.22 6.00
CA VAL A 157 -15.01 2.25 5.69
C VAL A 157 -14.79 2.57 4.23
N LYS A 158 -13.88 3.51 3.95
CA LYS A 158 -13.54 3.94 2.59
C LYS A 158 -12.04 4.19 2.42
N ALA A 159 -11.58 4.13 1.16
CA ALA A 159 -10.22 4.51 0.83
C ALA A 159 -9.94 5.96 1.27
N GLY A 160 -8.78 6.18 1.90
CA GLY A 160 -8.37 7.45 2.49
C GLY A 160 -8.67 7.59 3.98
N ASP A 161 -9.43 6.70 4.59
CA ASP A 161 -9.67 6.74 6.04
C ASP A 161 -8.37 6.48 6.81
N LYS A 162 -8.20 7.20 7.91
CA LYS A 162 -7.04 7.08 8.79
C LYS A 162 -7.19 5.85 9.68
N VAL A 163 -6.08 5.14 9.83
CA VAL A 163 -6.00 3.99 10.71
C VAL A 163 -4.75 4.06 11.58
N THR A 164 -4.80 3.37 12.71
CA THR A 164 -3.63 3.12 13.55
C THR A 164 -3.37 1.62 13.57
N VAL A 165 -2.18 1.22 13.16
CA VAL A 165 -1.75 -0.18 13.14
C VAL A 165 -0.84 -0.43 14.32
N THR A 166 -1.18 -1.40 15.16
CA THR A 166 -0.34 -1.86 16.27
C THR A 166 0.38 -3.12 15.83
N LEU A 167 1.70 -3.05 15.82
CA LEU A 167 2.60 -4.15 15.49
C LEU A 167 2.73 -5.15 16.66
N PRO A 168 3.26 -6.36 16.44
CA PRO A 168 3.40 -7.38 17.49
C PRO A 168 4.29 -6.95 18.67
N ASP A 169 5.22 -6.03 18.45
CA ASP A 169 6.09 -5.44 19.48
C ASP A 169 5.40 -4.34 20.31
N GLY A 170 4.12 -4.03 20.01
CA GLY A 170 3.36 -2.96 20.65
C GLY A 170 3.55 -1.58 20.02
N THR A 171 4.43 -1.44 19.04
CA THR A 171 4.62 -0.17 18.32
C THR A 171 3.39 0.19 17.52
N THR A 172 2.95 1.45 17.59
CA THR A 172 1.80 1.95 16.82
C THR A 172 2.28 2.80 15.64
N VAL A 173 1.83 2.45 14.45
CA VAL A 173 2.17 3.15 13.20
C VAL A 173 0.90 3.69 12.57
N PRO A 174 0.85 4.98 12.22
CA PRO A 174 -0.28 5.54 11.47
C PRO A 174 -0.31 4.97 10.05
N GLY A 175 -1.52 4.84 9.49
CA GLY A 175 -1.72 4.36 8.14
C GLY A 175 -2.97 4.97 7.51
N LEU A 176 -3.17 4.64 6.24
CA LEU A 176 -4.35 5.01 5.47
C LEU A 176 -4.91 3.77 4.77
N ILE A 177 -6.22 3.67 4.72
CA ILE A 177 -6.86 2.66 3.89
C ILE A 177 -6.57 2.98 2.42
N SER A 178 -5.88 2.08 1.74
CA SER A 178 -5.52 2.22 0.33
C SER A 178 -6.60 1.68 -0.60
N SER A 179 -7.25 0.59 -0.21
CA SER A 179 -8.37 0.02 -0.96
C SER A 179 -9.28 -0.81 -0.08
N VAL A 180 -10.55 -0.86 -0.45
CA VAL A 180 -11.56 -1.75 0.12
C VAL A 180 -11.96 -2.74 -0.98
N GLY A 181 -11.82 -4.02 -0.72
CA GLY A 181 -12.15 -5.07 -1.67
C GLY A 181 -13.65 -5.09 -2.01
N ALA A 182 -13.94 -5.47 -3.25
CA ALA A 182 -15.32 -5.63 -3.72
C ALA A 182 -15.83 -7.08 -3.63
N VAL A 183 -14.92 -8.04 -3.40
CA VAL A 183 -15.27 -9.46 -3.35
C VAL A 183 -15.24 -9.94 -1.90
N ALA A 184 -16.38 -10.38 -1.43
CA ALA A 184 -16.50 -10.98 -0.10
C ALA A 184 -16.03 -12.44 -0.14
N THR A 185 -15.27 -12.85 0.86
CA THR A 185 -14.85 -14.22 1.08
C THR A 185 -15.55 -14.77 2.31
N THR A 186 -16.23 -15.90 2.15
CA THR A 186 -16.86 -16.58 3.29
C THR A 186 -15.92 -17.67 3.79
N SER A 187 -15.46 -17.57 5.02
CA SER A 187 -14.72 -18.62 5.70
C SER A 187 -15.66 -19.41 6.62
N GLN A 188 -15.60 -20.73 6.53
CA GLN A 188 -16.30 -21.59 7.47
C GLN A 188 -15.51 -21.57 8.79
N GLY A 189 -16.09 -20.96 9.82
CA GLY A 189 -15.52 -20.94 11.16
C GLY A 189 -15.42 -22.35 11.75
N GLN A 190 -14.39 -22.59 12.56
CA GLN A 190 -14.27 -23.83 13.32
C GLN A 190 -15.34 -23.88 14.42
N GLN A 191 -16.19 -24.86 14.33
CA GLN A 191 -17.13 -25.49 15.29
C GLN A 191 -18.06 -24.64 16.17
N GLU A 192 -17.89 -23.34 16.44
CA GLU A 192 -18.80 -22.55 17.28
C GLU A 192 -19.16 -21.15 16.77
N GLN A 193 -18.50 -20.70 15.72
CA GLN A 193 -18.82 -19.42 15.06
C GLN A 193 -19.34 -19.72 13.65
N GLY A 194 -20.55 -19.22 13.35
CA GLY A 194 -21.14 -19.34 12.02
C GLY A 194 -20.25 -18.79 10.90
N PRO A 195 -20.61 -19.01 9.64
CA PRO A 195 -19.82 -18.53 8.52
C PRO A 195 -19.65 -17.01 8.57
N THR A 196 -18.41 -16.54 8.60
CA THR A 196 -18.10 -15.11 8.59
C THR A 196 -17.79 -14.66 7.16
N THR A 197 -18.52 -13.66 6.71
CA THR A 197 -18.31 -13.07 5.40
C THR A 197 -17.49 -11.80 5.55
N THR A 198 -16.26 -11.79 5.04
CA THR A 198 -15.34 -10.67 5.16
C THR A 198 -14.91 -10.14 3.80
N ILE A 199 -14.58 -8.87 3.73
CA ILE A 199 -13.95 -8.21 2.58
C ILE A 199 -12.51 -7.83 2.94
N PRO A 200 -11.54 -8.01 2.04
CA PRO A 200 -10.17 -7.59 2.29
C PRO A 200 -10.05 -6.06 2.21
N VAL A 201 -9.54 -5.44 3.26
CA VAL A 201 -9.19 -4.02 3.28
C VAL A 201 -7.67 -3.90 3.33
N GLN A 202 -7.10 -3.15 2.41
CA GLN A 202 -5.67 -2.91 2.36
C GLN A 202 -5.33 -1.58 3.03
N VAL A 203 -4.35 -1.61 3.90
CA VAL A 203 -3.82 -0.45 4.62
C VAL A 203 -2.38 -0.21 4.21
N LYS A 204 -2.09 1.02 3.83
CA LYS A 204 -0.73 1.50 3.57
C LYS A 204 -0.21 2.18 4.84
N LEU A 205 0.91 1.72 5.37
CA LEU A 205 1.60 2.36 6.49
C LEU A 205 2.20 3.70 6.06
N ALA A 206 2.17 4.69 6.93
CA ALA A 206 2.85 5.98 6.71
C ALA A 206 4.38 5.81 6.74
N ASP A 207 4.85 4.90 7.59
CA ASP A 207 6.25 4.48 7.67
C ASP A 207 6.32 2.96 7.44
N PRO A 208 6.60 2.51 6.23
CA PRO A 208 6.74 1.09 5.93
C PRO A 208 7.96 0.45 6.60
N GLU A 209 9.02 1.23 6.92
CA GLU A 209 10.24 0.71 7.53
C GLU A 209 10.01 0.33 9.00
N ALA A 210 9.01 0.93 9.66
CA ALA A 210 8.62 0.56 11.02
C ALA A 210 8.16 -0.90 11.12
N ALA A 211 7.66 -1.51 10.04
CA ALA A 211 7.34 -2.94 9.99
C ALA A 211 8.59 -3.83 9.95
N GLY A 212 9.77 -3.26 9.67
CA GLY A 212 11.05 -3.97 9.67
C GLY A 212 11.07 -5.16 8.71
N THR A 213 11.43 -6.32 9.24
CA THR A 213 11.47 -7.60 8.51
C THR A 213 10.22 -8.46 8.74
N LEU A 214 9.17 -7.89 9.37
CA LEU A 214 7.95 -8.64 9.67
C LEU A 214 7.25 -9.03 8.37
N ASP A 215 7.08 -10.33 8.17
CA ASP A 215 6.30 -10.91 7.08
C ASP A 215 5.22 -11.80 7.70
N GLN A 216 3.98 -11.65 7.22
CA GLN A 216 2.81 -12.37 7.72
C GLN A 216 2.59 -12.29 9.25
N ALA A 217 3.01 -11.18 9.86
CA ALA A 217 2.84 -10.97 11.29
C ALA A 217 1.40 -10.53 11.64
N PRO A 218 0.81 -11.03 12.73
CA PRO A 218 -0.49 -10.56 13.19
C PRO A 218 -0.38 -9.12 13.70
N VAL A 219 -1.27 -8.25 13.23
CA VAL A 219 -1.35 -6.85 13.62
C VAL A 219 -2.78 -6.49 14.04
N THR A 220 -2.91 -5.51 14.92
CA THR A 220 -4.22 -4.93 15.28
C THR A 220 -4.39 -3.60 14.55
N VAL A 221 -5.52 -3.43 13.88
CA VAL A 221 -5.81 -2.20 13.15
C VAL A 221 -7.05 -1.53 13.72
N ASN A 222 -6.89 -0.28 14.17
CA ASN A 222 -7.98 0.57 14.64
C ASN A 222 -8.33 1.56 13.52
N ILE A 223 -9.56 1.49 13.02
CA ILE A 223 -10.06 2.36 11.94
C ILE A 223 -10.80 3.53 12.57
N THR A 224 -10.41 4.76 12.21
CA THR A 224 -11.12 5.96 12.62
C THR A 224 -12.19 6.28 11.59
N THR A 225 -13.43 5.88 11.84
CA THR A 225 -14.56 6.05 10.91
C THR A 225 -15.17 7.44 10.97
N ALA A 226 -15.04 8.12 12.11
CA ALA A 226 -15.50 9.49 12.27
C ALA A 226 -14.62 10.24 13.27
N SER A 227 -14.43 11.53 13.04
CA SER A 227 -13.72 12.40 13.99
C SER A 227 -14.36 13.78 14.03
N ALA A 228 -14.46 14.37 15.21
CA ALA A 228 -14.88 15.74 15.39
C ALA A 228 -13.81 16.51 16.16
N MET A 229 -13.23 17.51 15.51
CA MET A 229 -12.22 18.40 16.12
C MET A 229 -12.88 19.64 16.67
N SER A 230 -12.40 20.12 17.84
CA SER A 230 -12.84 21.38 18.45
C SER A 230 -14.35 21.47 18.67
N THR A 231 -14.98 20.37 19.03
CA THR A 231 -16.41 20.27 19.29
C THR A 231 -16.71 20.17 20.77
N LEU A 232 -17.94 20.52 21.15
CA LEU A 232 -18.41 20.27 22.51
C LEU A 232 -18.82 18.82 22.65
N ALA A 233 -18.35 18.17 23.71
CA ALA A 233 -18.75 16.82 24.06
C ALA A 233 -19.30 16.79 25.50
N VAL A 234 -20.27 15.93 25.71
CA VAL A 234 -20.83 15.66 27.04
C VAL A 234 -20.89 14.16 27.28
N PRO A 235 -20.85 13.67 28.52
CA PRO A 235 -21.10 12.25 28.80
C PRO A 235 -22.45 11.83 28.22
N VAL A 236 -22.51 10.63 27.63
CA VAL A 236 -23.78 10.08 27.09
C VAL A 236 -24.88 10.03 28.18
N SER A 237 -24.50 9.77 29.44
CA SER A 237 -25.39 9.79 30.59
C SER A 237 -25.97 11.15 30.97
N ALA A 238 -25.47 12.24 30.36
CA ALA A 238 -26.02 13.60 30.52
C ALA A 238 -27.08 13.93 29.47
N LEU A 239 -27.27 13.11 28.44
CA LEU A 239 -28.30 13.27 27.42
C LEU A 239 -29.65 12.78 27.97
N LEU A 240 -30.64 13.62 27.91
CA LEU A 240 -32.01 13.29 28.30
C LEU A 240 -32.93 13.44 27.09
N ALA A 241 -33.57 12.34 26.72
CA ALA A 241 -34.52 12.35 25.61
C ALA A 241 -35.82 13.04 26.02
N GLN A 242 -36.22 14.08 25.33
CA GLN A 242 -37.53 14.75 25.49
C GLN A 242 -38.31 14.64 24.17
N SER A 243 -39.21 13.66 24.10
CA SER A 243 -40.15 13.54 22.99
C SER A 243 -41.22 14.64 23.06
N PRO A 244 -41.52 15.38 21.98
CA PRO A 244 -41.07 15.27 20.59
C PRO A 244 -39.90 16.21 20.20
N ARG A 245 -39.16 16.77 21.14
CA ARG A 245 -38.21 17.88 20.93
C ARG A 245 -36.75 17.44 20.77
N GLY A 246 -36.45 16.14 20.81
CA GLY A 246 -35.07 15.67 20.67
C GLY A 246 -34.39 15.42 22.01
N TYR A 247 -33.14 15.91 22.15
CA TYR A 247 -32.34 15.72 23.37
C TYR A 247 -32.06 17.03 24.06
N ASP A 248 -32.05 17.00 25.40
CA ASP A 248 -31.63 18.11 26.25
C ASP A 248 -30.47 17.71 27.16
N VAL A 249 -29.66 18.68 27.57
CA VAL A 249 -28.66 18.54 28.61
C VAL A 249 -29.00 19.47 29.75
N GLU A 250 -29.02 18.91 30.98
CA GLU A 250 -29.22 19.69 32.17
C GLU A 250 -27.91 20.35 32.62
N VAL A 251 -27.87 21.66 32.63
CA VAL A 251 -26.72 22.46 33.04
C VAL A 251 -26.91 23.00 34.45
N ALA A 252 -25.95 22.72 35.33
CA ALA A 252 -25.92 23.28 36.68
C ALA A 252 -25.44 24.75 36.67
N GLY A 253 -26.29 25.64 37.13
CA GLY A 253 -25.98 27.08 37.33
C GLY A 253 -25.40 27.36 38.71
N ARG A 254 -25.22 28.69 39.04
CA ARG A 254 -24.81 29.12 40.39
C ARG A 254 -25.93 28.87 41.36
N GLY A 255 -25.61 28.25 42.50
CA GLY A 255 -26.60 27.82 43.51
C GLY A 255 -27.35 26.58 43.02
N SER A 256 -28.57 26.34 43.47
CA SER A 256 -29.40 25.19 43.11
C SER A 256 -30.17 25.34 41.80
N ARG A 257 -29.83 26.35 40.97
CA ARG A 257 -30.53 26.57 39.70
C ARG A 257 -30.05 25.59 38.65
N ARG A 258 -30.98 24.90 38.00
CA ARG A 258 -30.73 23.98 36.87
C ARG A 258 -31.45 24.50 35.64
N ARG A 259 -30.85 24.31 34.45
CA ARG A 259 -31.42 24.74 33.19
C ARG A 259 -31.27 23.66 32.14
N TRP A 260 -32.34 23.35 31.47
CA TRP A 260 -32.35 22.50 30.28
C TRP A 260 -31.92 23.25 29.07
N VAL A 261 -31.03 22.68 28.30
CA VAL A 261 -30.50 23.23 27.06
C VAL A 261 -30.72 22.21 25.94
N PRO A 262 -31.54 22.54 24.94
CA PRO A 262 -31.72 21.66 23.79
C PRO A 262 -30.42 21.48 23.05
N VAL A 263 -30.12 20.22 22.68
CA VAL A 263 -28.93 19.85 21.96
C VAL A 263 -29.24 18.84 20.84
N GLN A 264 -28.44 18.89 19.80
CA GLN A 264 -28.43 17.85 18.78
C GLN A 264 -27.20 16.98 18.99
N PRO A 265 -27.37 15.67 19.25
CA PRO A 265 -26.25 14.76 19.34
C PRO A 265 -25.66 14.52 17.95
N GLY A 266 -24.34 14.43 17.89
CA GLY A 266 -23.56 14.06 16.72
C GLY A 266 -22.88 12.72 16.90
N ILE A 267 -21.54 12.68 16.78
CA ILE A 267 -20.73 11.48 16.89
C ILE A 267 -20.72 10.97 18.33
N PHE A 268 -20.97 9.68 18.50
CA PHE A 268 -20.79 8.97 19.77
C PHE A 268 -19.40 8.34 19.81
N ASP A 269 -18.71 8.51 20.91
CA ASP A 269 -17.46 7.84 21.21
C ASP A 269 -17.70 6.83 22.34
N ASP A 270 -17.90 5.59 21.94
CA ASP A 270 -18.21 4.50 22.87
C ASP A 270 -17.04 4.18 23.80
N ALA A 271 -15.79 4.45 23.35
CA ALA A 271 -14.60 4.19 24.15
C ALA A 271 -14.45 5.15 25.33
N SER A 272 -14.79 6.43 25.14
CA SER A 272 -14.73 7.44 26.20
C SER A 272 -16.08 7.67 26.88
N GLY A 273 -17.18 7.13 26.36
CA GLY A 273 -18.54 7.38 26.85
C GLY A 273 -19.03 8.81 26.63
N LEU A 274 -18.46 9.50 25.63
CA LEU A 274 -18.79 10.86 25.29
C LEU A 274 -19.62 10.93 24.00
N VAL A 275 -20.41 11.98 23.87
CA VAL A 275 -21.14 12.30 22.65
C VAL A 275 -20.93 13.76 22.28
N GLN A 276 -20.66 13.98 21.02
CA GLN A 276 -20.64 15.33 20.44
C GLN A 276 -22.03 15.96 20.55
N VAL A 277 -22.09 17.24 20.95
CA VAL A 277 -23.34 17.95 21.01
C VAL A 277 -23.22 19.33 20.34
N THR A 278 -24.25 19.71 19.62
CA THR A 278 -24.43 21.05 19.05
C THR A 278 -25.63 21.70 19.74
N GLY A 279 -25.45 22.92 20.27
CA GLY A 279 -26.48 23.62 21.01
C GLY A 279 -25.95 24.88 21.69
N ALA A 280 -26.80 25.53 22.49
CA ALA A 280 -26.44 26.76 23.23
C ALA A 280 -25.59 26.48 24.50
N LEU A 281 -24.58 25.61 24.33
CA LEU A 281 -23.60 25.23 25.35
C LEU A 281 -22.28 26.00 25.14
N ARG A 282 -21.48 26.12 26.20
CA ARG A 282 -20.12 26.67 26.16
C ARG A 282 -19.15 25.77 26.89
N PRO A 283 -17.86 25.72 26.50
CA PRO A 283 -16.85 24.99 27.25
C PRO A 283 -16.81 25.38 28.73
N GLY A 284 -16.60 24.41 29.60
CA GLY A 284 -16.50 24.62 31.05
C GLY A 284 -17.83 24.68 31.82
N LEU A 285 -18.99 24.51 31.15
CA LEU A 285 -20.25 24.35 31.83
C LEU A 285 -20.30 22.99 32.57
N ARG A 286 -20.88 22.97 33.78
CA ARG A 286 -21.14 21.73 34.51
C ARG A 286 -22.46 21.14 34.06
N VAL A 287 -22.41 19.92 33.56
CA VAL A 287 -23.61 19.14 33.21
C VAL A 287 -23.98 18.14 34.30
N VAL A 288 -25.26 17.90 34.47
CA VAL A 288 -25.77 16.91 35.42
C VAL A 288 -25.76 15.57 34.69
N VAL A 289 -25.19 14.56 35.32
CA VAL A 289 -25.22 13.18 34.84
C VAL A 289 -26.14 12.35 35.73
N ALA A 290 -26.88 11.43 35.15
CA ALA A 290 -27.65 10.47 35.91
C ALA A 290 -26.68 9.60 36.72
N SER A 291 -26.81 9.60 38.05
CA SER A 291 -26.09 8.63 38.89
C SER A 291 -26.72 7.25 38.72
N SER A 292 -25.93 6.27 38.30
CA SER A 292 -26.31 4.86 38.37
C SER A 292 -26.38 4.39 39.82
#